data_4cfc9a29369595a289845acee291759c
#
_entry.id   4cfc9a29369595a289845acee291759c
#
_cell.length_a   1.000
_cell.length_b   1.000
_cell.length_c   1.000
_cell.angle_alpha   90.00
_cell.angle_beta   90.00
_cell.angle_gamma   90.00
#
_symmetry.space_group_name_H-M   'P 1'
#
loop_
_entity.id
_entity.type
_entity.pdbx_description
1 polymer ?
#
loop_
_entity_poly.entity_id
_entity_poly.type
_entity_poly.pdbx_seq_one_letter_code
_entity_poly.pdbx_strand_id
1 'polypeptide(L)'
;MTRFKVTRRDFLKAAGGFGVASMLASGAALAQTAGRGERKPNLLFIWTDEQRYNTMAAYGNEKIRTPNLDRLADKSVVFKKAYVTQPVCTPARSSVMTGMWPHQNGCLKNNIPLPKETKCFPELLNDPEYRSAYMGKWHLGDEIFLQHGFDEWVSIEDNYIAYYSEGRDRNLRSDYHHFLARKGYEPGKRGTFGRSFAASLPIEECKPKFLEMTACDFLRGNRGNPFVLYINFLEPHMPFTGPLDDMYDPDEIDLPENFQDPLEDNEPLRYRQKRESCRKKYGMDEKSTRKLIARYYGLVSQVDRSVGRILETLEELGLSDNTIVVYTSDHGDMMGAHGMVEKGVMYEESARVPWLMHIPQLGTEGHIVQQPVSHIDLVPTILDAMGKAKASAGLPGRSLIPLLKGGKPARDHVFIEWNTTSPKQETIRTVVSPDGWKLCLADKDKSQLFNLNRDPFETTNLFYDGK
;
A
#
# COMPACT_ATOMS: atom_id res chain seq x y z
N MET A 1 -26.97 66.86 13.56
CA MET A 1 -26.70 66.27 12.24
C MET A 1 -25.62 67.10 11.55
N THR A 2 -24.37 66.72 11.70
CA THR A 2 -23.22 67.43 11.10
C THR A 2 -22.64 66.58 10.00
N ARG A 3 -22.84 67.03 8.72
CA ARG A 3 -22.30 66.34 7.54
C ARG A 3 -20.81 66.70 7.40
N PHE A 4 -19.92 65.71 7.52
CA PHE A 4 -18.52 65.86 7.11
C PHE A 4 -18.41 65.82 5.58
N LYS A 5 -17.95 66.89 4.97
CA LYS A 5 -17.58 66.96 3.55
C LYS A 5 -16.11 66.53 3.40
N VAL A 6 -15.91 65.31 2.81
CA VAL A 6 -14.59 64.86 2.41
C VAL A 6 -14.20 65.55 1.10
N THR A 7 -13.04 66.23 1.04
CA THR A 7 -12.57 66.93 -0.13
C THR A 7 -11.72 66.02 -1.05
N ARG A 8 -11.64 66.38 -2.34
CA ARG A 8 -10.87 65.67 -3.36
C ARG A 8 -9.37 65.49 -2.96
N ARG A 9 -8.86 66.34 -2.07
CA ARG A 9 -7.48 66.33 -1.59
C ARG A 9 -7.26 65.28 -0.52
N ASP A 10 -8.26 64.91 0.25
CA ASP A 10 -8.22 63.85 1.28
C ASP A 10 -8.27 62.47 0.61
N PHE A 11 -9.00 62.37 -0.51
CA PHE A 11 -9.05 61.13 -1.31
C PHE A 11 -7.68 60.81 -1.98
N LEU A 12 -6.97 61.83 -2.51
CA LEU A 12 -5.66 61.67 -3.14
C LEU A 12 -4.55 61.33 -2.15
N LYS A 13 -4.65 61.75 -0.88
CA LYS A 13 -3.70 61.36 0.17
C LYS A 13 -3.90 59.93 0.65
N ALA A 14 -5.13 59.40 0.65
CA ALA A 14 -5.44 58.02 0.95
C ALA A 14 -5.01 57.06 -0.20
N ALA A 15 -5.11 57.47 -1.45
CA ALA A 15 -4.73 56.66 -2.62
C ALA A 15 -3.20 56.57 -2.84
N GLY A 16 -2.43 57.58 -2.37
CA GLY A 16 -0.95 57.56 -2.51
C GLY A 16 -0.23 56.65 -1.52
N GLY A 17 -0.88 56.28 -0.40
CA GLY A 17 -0.29 55.39 0.63
C GLY A 17 -0.41 53.88 0.33
N PHE A 18 -1.35 53.49 -0.49
CA PHE A 18 -1.59 52.07 -0.82
C PHE A 18 -0.71 51.54 -1.97
N GLY A 19 -0.22 52.38 -2.82
CA GLY A 19 0.55 51.99 -4.00
C GLY A 19 1.97 51.52 -3.72
N VAL A 20 2.63 52.02 -2.66
CA VAL A 20 4.04 51.68 -2.35
C VAL A 20 4.12 50.41 -1.46
N ALA A 21 3.13 50.17 -0.61
CA ALA A 21 3.09 48.95 0.21
C ALA A 21 2.76 47.67 -0.59
N SER A 22 1.93 47.79 -1.65
CA SER A 22 1.60 46.63 -2.51
C SER A 22 2.74 46.29 -3.50
N MET A 23 3.57 47.22 -3.91
CA MET A 23 4.74 46.91 -4.74
C MET A 23 5.89 46.26 -3.94
N LEU A 24 6.05 46.62 -2.67
CA LEU A 24 7.05 45.97 -1.79
C LEU A 24 6.61 44.57 -1.35
N ALA A 25 5.31 44.32 -1.15
CA ALA A 25 4.77 42.98 -0.87
C ALA A 25 4.84 42.04 -2.08
N SER A 26 4.60 42.57 -3.30
CA SER A 26 4.75 41.79 -4.55
C SER A 26 6.22 41.49 -4.88
N GLY A 27 7.15 42.38 -4.55
CA GLY A 27 8.59 42.13 -4.70
C GLY A 27 9.13 41.10 -3.73
N ALA A 28 8.64 41.08 -2.49
CA ALA A 28 9.02 40.06 -1.51
C ALA A 28 8.43 38.66 -1.82
N ALA A 29 7.21 38.59 -2.36
CA ALA A 29 6.60 37.34 -2.82
C ALA A 29 7.30 36.77 -4.08
N LEU A 30 7.70 37.67 -5.02
CA LEU A 30 8.48 37.27 -6.21
C LEU A 30 9.93 36.92 -5.89
N ALA A 31 10.53 37.55 -4.86
CA ALA A 31 11.88 37.19 -4.42
C ALA A 31 11.94 35.86 -3.66
N GLN A 32 10.84 35.43 -3.01
CA GLN A 32 10.76 34.10 -2.40
C GLN A 32 10.53 32.97 -3.41
N THR A 33 10.00 33.26 -4.59
CA THR A 33 9.83 32.25 -5.65
C THR A 33 11.08 32.13 -6.57
N ALA A 34 11.94 33.14 -6.62
CA ALA A 34 13.14 33.16 -7.49
C ALA A 34 14.37 32.43 -6.90
N GLY A 35 14.29 31.84 -5.71
CA GLY A 35 15.43 31.21 -5.02
C GLY A 35 15.26 29.75 -4.59
N ARG A 36 14.14 29.08 -4.89
CA ARG A 36 14.02 27.62 -4.74
C ARG A 36 14.53 26.96 -6.04
N GLY A 37 15.84 26.70 -6.14
CA GLY A 37 16.30 25.66 -7.06
C GLY A 37 15.39 24.45 -6.87
N GLU A 38 15.00 23.78 -7.95
CA GLU A 38 14.14 22.58 -7.91
C GLU A 38 14.75 21.59 -6.93
N ARG A 39 14.18 21.53 -5.71
CA ARG A 39 14.59 20.52 -4.74
C ARG A 39 14.16 19.16 -5.27
N LYS A 40 15.06 18.18 -5.24
CA LYS A 40 14.71 16.79 -5.55
C LYS A 40 13.53 16.37 -4.67
N PRO A 41 12.45 15.81 -5.24
CA PRO A 41 11.30 15.37 -4.43
C PRO A 41 11.67 14.18 -3.56
N ASN A 42 11.21 14.17 -2.33
CA ASN A 42 11.29 13.00 -1.46
C ASN A 42 10.25 11.95 -1.86
N LEU A 43 10.50 10.70 -1.48
CA LEU A 43 9.52 9.62 -1.55
C LEU A 43 9.26 9.05 -0.14
N LEU A 44 7.98 9.04 0.26
CA LEU A 44 7.46 8.30 1.39
C LEU A 44 6.51 7.22 0.86
N PHE A 45 6.95 5.97 0.82
CA PHE A 45 6.18 4.82 0.36
C PHE A 45 5.70 4.00 1.55
N ILE A 46 4.42 4.08 1.86
CA ILE A 46 3.77 3.36 2.96
C ILE A 46 2.91 2.24 2.37
N TRP A 47 3.07 1.04 2.86
CA TRP A 47 2.25 -0.08 2.44
C TRP A 47 2.02 -1.09 3.56
N THR A 48 0.93 -1.83 3.40
CA THR A 48 0.48 -2.84 4.34
C THR A 48 0.63 -4.24 3.75
N ASP A 49 0.54 -5.25 4.59
CA ASP A 49 0.40 -6.64 4.18
C ASP A 49 -1.06 -7.08 4.36
N GLU A 50 -1.68 -7.54 3.26
CA GLU A 50 -3.00 -8.16 3.30
C GLU A 50 -4.17 -7.18 3.55
N GLN A 51 -4.04 -5.91 3.17
CA GLN A 51 -5.14 -4.96 3.32
C GLN A 51 -6.08 -4.97 2.11
N ARG A 52 -7.32 -5.35 2.37
CA ARG A 52 -8.43 -5.34 1.40
C ARG A 52 -8.74 -3.91 0.93
N TYR A 53 -9.06 -3.75 -0.36
CA TYR A 53 -9.27 -2.44 -0.98
C TYR A 53 -10.33 -1.57 -0.29
N ASN A 54 -11.43 -2.15 0.18
CA ASN A 54 -12.58 -1.43 0.76
C ASN A 54 -12.48 -1.29 2.30
N THR A 55 -11.33 -0.89 2.81
CA THR A 55 -11.08 -0.68 4.25
C THR A 55 -10.75 0.77 4.58
N MET A 56 -11.36 1.71 3.85
CA MET A 56 -11.30 3.15 4.07
C MET A 56 -12.59 3.80 3.55
N ALA A 57 -12.99 4.97 4.09
CA ALA A 57 -14.15 5.72 3.60
C ALA A 57 -13.99 6.13 2.14
N ALA A 58 -12.77 6.48 1.70
CA ALA A 58 -12.45 6.78 0.31
C ALA A 58 -12.78 5.63 -0.67
N TYR A 59 -12.96 4.39 -0.18
CA TYR A 59 -13.36 3.21 -0.95
C TYR A 59 -14.77 2.72 -0.60
N GLY A 60 -15.56 3.53 0.12
CA GLY A 60 -16.97 3.28 0.40
C GLY A 60 -17.27 2.54 1.70
N ASN A 61 -16.28 2.35 2.59
CA ASN A 61 -16.50 1.75 3.90
C ASN A 61 -16.58 2.84 4.98
N GLU A 62 -17.78 3.21 5.37
CA GLU A 62 -18.05 4.24 6.39
C GLU A 62 -17.98 3.69 7.83
N LYS A 63 -17.95 2.37 8.02
CA LYS A 63 -17.93 1.73 9.34
C LYS A 63 -16.53 1.68 9.94
N ILE A 64 -15.51 1.57 9.11
CA ILE A 64 -14.12 1.53 9.57
C ILE A 64 -13.61 2.94 9.89
N ARG A 65 -12.84 3.07 10.95
CA ARG A 65 -12.29 4.34 11.42
C ARG A 65 -10.85 4.50 10.97
N THR A 66 -10.67 5.22 9.85
CA THR A 66 -9.38 5.49 9.22
C THR A 66 -9.19 6.99 8.90
N PRO A 67 -9.35 7.90 9.89
CA PRO A 67 -9.39 9.34 9.64
C PRO A 67 -8.10 9.90 9.04
N ASN A 68 -6.95 9.27 9.29
CA ASN A 68 -5.68 9.73 8.76
C ASN A 68 -5.48 9.30 7.30
N LEU A 69 -5.87 8.07 6.96
CA LEU A 69 -5.86 7.57 5.58
C LEU A 69 -6.93 8.29 4.74
N ASP A 70 -8.08 8.62 5.31
CA ASP A 70 -9.11 9.38 4.62
C ASP A 70 -8.62 10.81 4.33
N ARG A 71 -7.95 11.47 5.29
CA ARG A 71 -7.30 12.78 5.09
C ARG A 71 -6.16 12.71 4.05
N LEU A 72 -5.42 11.60 3.98
CA LEU A 72 -4.45 11.38 2.91
C LEU A 72 -5.14 11.21 1.56
N ALA A 73 -6.26 10.48 1.51
CA ALA A 73 -7.04 10.28 0.30
C ALA A 73 -7.56 11.61 -0.28
N ASP A 74 -8.02 12.53 0.58
CA ASP A 74 -8.47 13.87 0.16
C ASP A 74 -7.37 14.69 -0.53
N LYS A 75 -6.10 14.46 -0.17
CA LYS A 75 -4.92 15.12 -0.76
C LYS A 75 -4.30 14.35 -1.93
N SER A 76 -4.86 13.19 -2.29
CA SER A 76 -4.25 12.23 -3.21
C SER A 76 -5.10 11.97 -4.45
N VAL A 77 -4.46 11.37 -5.46
CA VAL A 77 -5.17 10.56 -6.43
C VAL A 77 -5.64 9.28 -5.74
N VAL A 78 -6.93 8.96 -5.87
CA VAL A 78 -7.52 7.71 -5.41
C VAL A 78 -7.71 6.78 -6.61
N PHE A 79 -6.94 5.71 -6.70
CA PHE A 79 -7.10 4.70 -7.74
C PHE A 79 -8.13 3.67 -7.30
N LYS A 80 -9.35 3.78 -7.83
CA LYS A 80 -10.48 2.92 -7.41
C LYS A 80 -10.32 1.44 -7.77
N LYS A 81 -9.59 1.14 -8.85
CA LYS A 81 -9.42 -0.22 -9.38
C LYS A 81 -7.93 -0.51 -9.58
N ALA A 82 -7.19 -0.63 -8.45
CA ALA A 82 -5.77 -0.95 -8.47
C ALA A 82 -5.56 -2.45 -8.20
N TYR A 83 -4.84 -3.13 -9.08
CA TYR A 83 -4.62 -4.57 -9.03
C TYR A 83 -3.16 -4.91 -8.81
N VAL A 84 -2.94 -5.94 -8.00
CA VAL A 84 -1.60 -6.52 -7.79
C VAL A 84 -1.20 -7.42 -8.94
N THR A 85 0.08 -7.69 -9.10
CA THR A 85 0.58 -8.57 -10.17
C THR A 85 0.29 -10.03 -9.92
N GLN A 86 0.32 -10.45 -8.63
CA GLN A 86 -0.05 -11.79 -8.17
C GLN A 86 -0.54 -11.67 -6.71
N PRO A 87 -1.74 -12.13 -6.35
CA PRO A 87 -2.33 -11.89 -5.03
C PRO A 87 -1.74 -12.82 -3.94
N VAL A 88 -0.45 -12.68 -3.68
CA VAL A 88 0.31 -13.34 -2.59
C VAL A 88 1.62 -12.59 -2.31
N CYS A 89 2.07 -12.59 -1.04
CA CYS A 89 3.09 -11.68 -0.52
C CYS A 89 4.38 -11.58 -1.37
N THR A 90 5.24 -12.62 -1.41
CA THR A 90 6.55 -12.55 -2.09
C THR A 90 6.44 -12.12 -3.56
N PRO A 91 5.58 -12.71 -4.41
CA PRO A 91 5.39 -12.26 -5.79
C PRO A 91 4.96 -10.80 -5.91
N ALA A 92 3.92 -10.37 -5.19
CA ALA A 92 3.45 -8.98 -5.23
C ALA A 92 4.53 -8.00 -4.77
N ARG A 93 5.21 -8.31 -3.66
CA ARG A 93 6.31 -7.50 -3.13
C ARG A 93 7.46 -7.36 -4.10
N SER A 94 7.83 -8.45 -4.78
CA SER A 94 8.88 -8.41 -5.80
C SER A 94 8.55 -7.43 -6.92
N SER A 95 7.29 -7.38 -7.37
CA SER A 95 6.87 -6.43 -8.40
C SER A 95 6.87 -4.98 -7.90
N VAL A 96 6.41 -4.73 -6.67
CA VAL A 96 6.43 -3.38 -6.06
C VAL A 96 7.85 -2.84 -5.95
N MET A 97 8.83 -3.70 -5.63
CA MET A 97 10.22 -3.28 -5.44
C MET A 97 11.00 -3.15 -6.75
N THR A 98 10.69 -3.96 -7.77
CA THR A 98 11.51 -4.08 -8.99
C THR A 98 10.84 -3.50 -10.24
N GLY A 99 9.51 -3.34 -10.25
CA GLY A 99 8.75 -3.02 -11.47
C GLY A 99 8.70 -4.17 -12.47
N MET A 100 9.02 -5.41 -12.07
CA MET A 100 9.04 -6.60 -12.91
C MET A 100 7.91 -7.57 -12.52
N TRP A 101 7.42 -8.35 -13.50
CA TRP A 101 6.50 -9.43 -13.20
C TRP A 101 7.17 -10.55 -12.39
N PRO A 102 6.44 -11.26 -11.51
CA PRO A 102 6.99 -12.39 -10.76
C PRO A 102 7.63 -13.48 -11.65
N HIS A 103 7.05 -13.76 -12.84
CA HIS A 103 7.65 -14.70 -13.78
C HIS A 103 8.99 -14.20 -14.39
N GLN A 104 9.24 -12.89 -14.41
CA GLN A 104 10.48 -12.30 -14.92
C GLN A 104 11.58 -12.24 -13.86
N ASN A 105 11.21 -11.94 -12.59
CA ASN A 105 12.17 -11.82 -11.48
C ASN A 105 12.37 -13.13 -10.69
N GLY A 106 11.61 -14.18 -11.00
CA GLY A 106 11.72 -15.51 -10.39
C GLY A 106 10.97 -15.72 -9.08
N CYS A 107 10.37 -14.70 -8.50
CA CYS A 107 9.60 -14.78 -7.24
C CYS A 107 8.19 -15.36 -7.45
N LEU A 108 8.10 -16.61 -7.90
CA LEU A 108 6.84 -17.23 -8.34
C LEU A 108 5.87 -17.59 -7.22
N LYS A 109 6.37 -17.75 -5.99
CA LYS A 109 5.58 -18.10 -4.79
C LYS A 109 6.27 -17.56 -3.54
N ASN A 110 5.57 -17.64 -2.39
CA ASN A 110 6.15 -17.23 -1.11
C ASN A 110 7.46 -17.94 -0.79
N ASN A 111 8.37 -17.17 -0.17
CA ASN A 111 9.67 -17.62 0.32
C ASN A 111 10.67 -18.01 -0.79
N ILE A 112 10.46 -17.57 -2.03
CA ILE A 112 11.53 -17.56 -3.03
C ILE A 112 12.27 -16.23 -2.89
N PRO A 113 13.57 -16.23 -2.51
CA PRO A 113 14.34 -15.01 -2.39
C PRO A 113 14.44 -14.27 -3.73
N LEU A 114 14.38 -12.93 -3.69
CA LEU A 114 14.66 -12.11 -4.86
C LEU A 114 16.16 -12.26 -5.22
N PRO A 115 16.50 -12.54 -6.49
CA PRO A 115 17.91 -12.63 -6.90
C PRO A 115 18.66 -11.32 -6.63
N LYS A 116 19.88 -11.41 -6.11
CA LYS A 116 20.69 -10.25 -5.69
C LYS A 116 21.01 -9.28 -6.82
N GLU A 117 21.08 -9.78 -8.05
CA GLU A 117 21.32 -9.01 -9.28
C GLU A 117 20.06 -8.26 -9.77
N THR A 118 18.88 -8.60 -9.26
CA THR A 118 17.64 -7.92 -9.63
C THR A 118 17.56 -6.58 -8.92
N LYS A 119 17.56 -5.49 -9.69
CA LYS A 119 17.55 -4.15 -9.13
C LYS A 119 16.21 -3.80 -8.49
N CYS A 120 16.26 -3.29 -7.27
CA CYS A 120 15.14 -2.67 -6.59
C CYS A 120 15.12 -1.14 -6.79
N PHE A 121 14.09 -0.49 -6.27
CA PHE A 121 13.83 0.93 -6.49
C PHE A 121 15.05 1.84 -6.24
N PRO A 122 15.83 1.74 -5.13
CA PRO A 122 17.00 2.61 -4.93
C PRO A 122 18.07 2.44 -6.01
N GLU A 123 18.30 1.18 -6.45
CA GLU A 123 19.27 0.88 -7.50
C GLU A 123 18.79 1.31 -8.90
N LEU A 124 17.48 1.36 -9.12
CA LEU A 124 16.88 1.90 -10.36
C LEU A 124 16.94 3.43 -10.35
N LEU A 125 16.64 4.08 -9.23
CA LEU A 125 16.75 5.54 -9.05
C LEU A 125 18.19 6.01 -9.30
N ASN A 126 19.17 5.24 -8.82
CA ASN A 126 20.62 5.43 -9.04
C ASN A 126 21.09 6.88 -8.84
N ASP A 127 20.72 7.47 -7.72
CA ASP A 127 21.06 8.85 -7.39
C ASP A 127 21.62 8.93 -5.96
N PRO A 128 22.96 9.11 -5.81
CA PRO A 128 23.64 9.01 -4.51
C PRO A 128 23.34 10.16 -3.55
N GLU A 129 22.62 11.20 -3.98
CA GLU A 129 22.20 12.27 -3.08
C GLU A 129 21.02 11.85 -2.20
N TYR A 130 20.24 10.83 -2.61
CA TYR A 130 19.15 10.32 -1.81
C TYR A 130 19.65 9.46 -0.66
N ARG A 131 19.08 9.69 0.54
CA ARG A 131 19.16 8.75 1.66
C ARG A 131 17.99 7.79 1.56
N SER A 132 18.28 6.52 1.56
CA SER A 132 17.27 5.47 1.36
C SER A 132 17.13 4.57 2.57
N ALA A 133 15.89 4.30 3.01
CA ALA A 133 15.61 3.39 4.10
C ALA A 133 14.47 2.43 3.77
N TYR A 134 14.59 1.18 4.21
CA TYR A 134 13.52 0.20 4.25
C TYR A 134 13.20 -0.15 5.70
N MET A 135 11.93 -0.08 6.06
CA MET A 135 11.44 -0.38 7.41
C MET A 135 10.25 -1.33 7.35
N GLY A 136 10.30 -2.45 8.05
CA GLY A 136 9.18 -3.36 8.13
C GLY A 136 9.43 -4.75 7.54
N LYS A 137 8.34 -5.41 7.13
CA LYS A 137 8.41 -6.75 6.55
C LYS A 137 8.95 -6.70 5.12
N TRP A 138 10.00 -7.48 4.84
CA TRP A 138 10.59 -7.61 3.50
C TRP A 138 10.02 -8.78 2.71
N HIS A 139 10.18 -10.00 3.22
CA HIS A 139 9.68 -11.25 2.66
C HIS A 139 10.20 -11.58 1.23
N LEU A 140 11.39 -11.08 0.89
CA LEU A 140 12.08 -11.37 -0.38
C LEU A 140 13.45 -12.00 -0.17
N GLY A 141 13.66 -12.66 0.99
CA GLY A 141 14.92 -13.24 1.42
C GLY A 141 15.74 -12.30 2.30
N ASP A 142 16.66 -12.87 3.09
CA ASP A 142 17.57 -12.10 3.98
C ASP A 142 16.86 -11.00 4.81
N GLU A 143 15.74 -11.32 5.41
CA GLU A 143 14.73 -10.43 6.03
C GLU A 143 15.29 -9.28 6.87
N ILE A 144 16.35 -9.53 7.63
CA ILE A 144 16.92 -8.56 8.59
C ILE A 144 18.18 -7.86 8.09
N PHE A 145 18.63 -8.19 6.90
CA PHE A 145 19.92 -7.71 6.40
C PHE A 145 19.72 -6.59 5.37
N LEU A 146 20.52 -5.55 5.51
CA LEU A 146 20.62 -4.46 4.54
C LEU A 146 20.97 -5.01 3.15
N GLN A 147 20.20 -4.60 2.12
CA GLN A 147 20.31 -5.14 0.76
C GLN A 147 19.64 -4.22 -0.28
N HIS A 148 19.85 -4.55 -1.57
CA HIS A 148 19.18 -3.92 -2.71
C HIS A 148 19.24 -2.37 -2.74
N GLY A 149 20.43 -1.83 -2.40
CA GLY A 149 20.72 -0.40 -2.55
C GLY A 149 20.10 0.52 -1.50
N PHE A 150 19.50 -0.02 -0.45
CA PHE A 150 19.09 0.79 0.70
C PHE A 150 20.30 1.14 1.59
N ASP A 151 20.29 2.34 2.20
CA ASP A 151 21.33 2.79 3.14
C ASP A 151 21.01 2.39 4.58
N GLU A 152 19.73 2.33 4.93
CA GLU A 152 19.24 1.98 6.28
C GLU A 152 18.18 0.89 6.21
N TRP A 153 18.15 0.05 7.26
CA TRP A 153 17.26 -1.11 7.32
C TRP A 153 16.73 -1.31 8.72
N VAL A 154 15.40 -1.39 8.85
CA VAL A 154 14.72 -1.67 10.13
C VAL A 154 13.79 -2.86 9.96
N SER A 155 14.14 -3.97 10.58
CA SER A 155 13.44 -5.25 10.46
C SER A 155 12.48 -5.51 11.62
N ILE A 156 11.37 -6.20 11.34
CA ILE A 156 10.32 -6.47 12.36
C ILE A 156 10.00 -7.95 12.56
N GLU A 157 10.64 -8.85 11.82
CA GLU A 157 10.27 -10.26 11.83
C GLU A 157 11.47 -11.19 11.93
N ASP A 158 11.39 -12.16 12.88
CA ASP A 158 12.33 -13.27 13.00
C ASP A 158 11.82 -14.55 12.31
N ASN A 159 10.64 -14.52 11.67
CA ASN A 159 9.97 -15.71 11.14
C ASN A 159 10.65 -16.32 9.90
N TYR A 160 11.54 -15.56 9.24
CA TYR A 160 12.12 -15.93 7.95
C TYR A 160 13.56 -16.41 8.02
N ILE A 161 14.08 -16.73 9.21
CA ILE A 161 15.46 -17.22 9.45
C ILE A 161 15.82 -18.43 8.56
N ALA A 162 14.85 -19.30 8.27
CA ALA A 162 15.04 -20.46 7.41
C ALA A 162 15.40 -20.10 5.94
N TYR A 163 15.08 -18.89 5.53
CA TYR A 163 15.23 -18.38 4.16
C TYR A 163 16.39 -17.38 4.03
N TYR A 164 17.28 -17.30 5.02
CA TYR A 164 18.52 -16.55 4.91
C TYR A 164 19.48 -17.22 3.93
N SER A 165 20.14 -16.41 3.13
CA SER A 165 21.17 -16.86 2.19
C SER A 165 22.28 -17.62 2.90
N GLU A 166 22.98 -18.45 2.16
CA GLU A 166 24.17 -19.17 2.65
C GLU A 166 25.21 -18.17 3.20
N GLY A 167 25.81 -18.51 4.36
CA GLY A 167 26.79 -17.68 5.06
C GLY A 167 26.20 -16.57 5.95
N ARG A 168 24.89 -16.34 5.95
CA ARG A 168 24.26 -15.41 6.90
C ARG A 168 24.15 -16.03 8.29
N ASP A 169 24.45 -15.23 9.33
CA ASP A 169 24.29 -15.67 10.72
C ASP A 169 22.80 -15.77 11.08
N ARG A 170 22.35 -16.98 11.35
CA ARG A 170 20.96 -17.28 11.75
C ARG A 170 20.66 -16.98 13.20
N ASN A 171 21.65 -16.57 14.00
CA ASN A 171 21.46 -16.13 15.39
C ASN A 171 21.11 -14.64 15.50
N LEU A 172 21.33 -13.87 14.44
CA LEU A 172 20.91 -12.47 14.40
C LEU A 172 19.38 -12.37 14.42
N ARG A 173 18.90 -11.30 15.04
CA ARG A 173 17.48 -11.03 15.25
C ARG A 173 17.10 -9.68 14.66
N SER A 174 15.81 -9.49 14.46
CA SER A 174 15.23 -8.25 13.96
C SER A 174 15.41 -7.08 14.94
N ASP A 175 15.35 -5.86 14.43
CA ASP A 175 15.40 -4.64 15.25
C ASP A 175 14.24 -4.59 16.25
N TYR A 176 13.04 -5.06 15.83
CA TYR A 176 11.89 -5.18 16.72
C TYR A 176 12.14 -6.19 17.85
N HIS A 177 12.83 -7.30 17.58
CA HIS A 177 13.25 -8.22 18.64
C HIS A 177 14.10 -7.52 19.68
N HIS A 178 15.11 -6.78 19.25
CA HIS A 178 15.98 -6.02 20.16
C HIS A 178 15.24 -4.91 20.90
N PHE A 179 14.24 -4.29 20.26
CA PHE A 179 13.35 -3.32 20.93
C PHE A 179 12.60 -3.98 22.09
N LEU A 180 11.97 -5.14 21.87
CA LEU A 180 11.25 -5.87 22.90
C LEU A 180 12.15 -6.36 24.03
N ALA A 181 13.34 -6.88 23.70
CA ALA A 181 14.32 -7.30 24.72
C ALA A 181 14.76 -6.13 25.61
N ARG A 182 14.99 -4.93 25.02
CA ARG A 182 15.29 -3.72 25.80
C ARG A 182 14.13 -3.27 26.70
N LYS A 183 12.90 -3.65 26.38
CA LYS A 183 11.71 -3.42 27.21
C LYS A 183 11.55 -4.45 28.34
N GLY A 184 12.43 -5.46 28.39
CA GLY A 184 12.41 -6.52 29.41
C GLY A 184 11.57 -7.74 29.05
N TYR A 185 11.12 -7.87 27.80
CA TYR A 185 10.44 -9.07 27.36
C TYR A 185 11.43 -10.21 27.07
N GLU A 186 11.01 -11.43 27.39
CA GLU A 186 11.79 -12.62 27.10
C GLU A 186 11.28 -13.34 25.87
N PRO A 187 12.16 -13.71 24.92
CA PRO A 187 11.75 -14.44 23.72
C PRO A 187 11.25 -15.85 24.06
N GLY A 188 10.39 -16.39 23.23
CA GLY A 188 9.86 -17.74 23.38
C GLY A 188 10.94 -18.82 23.24
N LYS A 189 10.55 -20.11 23.36
CA LYS A 189 11.44 -21.29 23.36
C LYS A 189 12.38 -21.39 22.15
N ARG A 190 12.06 -20.73 21.03
CA ARG A 190 12.91 -20.70 19.82
C ARG A 190 13.86 -19.50 19.80
N GLY A 191 13.97 -18.74 20.87
CA GLY A 191 14.75 -17.51 20.93
C GLY A 191 14.21 -16.40 20.02
N THR A 192 12.90 -16.36 19.73
CA THR A 192 12.25 -15.38 18.87
C THR A 192 10.92 -14.91 19.49
N PHE A 193 10.50 -13.70 19.14
CA PHE A 193 9.15 -13.20 19.43
C PHE A 193 8.23 -13.53 18.26
N GLY A 194 7.28 -14.46 18.48
CA GLY A 194 6.30 -14.83 17.45
C GLY A 194 5.24 -13.75 17.21
N ARG A 195 4.57 -13.80 16.06
CA ARG A 195 3.51 -12.83 15.69
C ARG A 195 2.37 -12.77 16.71
N SER A 196 1.93 -13.90 17.24
CA SER A 196 0.86 -13.95 18.26
C SER A 196 1.28 -13.26 19.56
N PHE A 197 2.54 -13.35 19.95
CA PHE A 197 3.07 -12.62 21.09
C PHE A 197 3.06 -11.11 20.81
N ALA A 198 3.62 -10.69 19.66
CA ALA A 198 3.65 -9.28 19.26
C ALA A 198 2.25 -8.66 19.16
N ALA A 199 1.26 -9.43 18.70
CA ALA A 199 -0.14 -9.00 18.60
C ALA A 199 -0.84 -8.86 19.96
N SER A 200 -0.33 -9.48 21.02
CA SER A 200 -0.88 -9.37 22.39
C SER A 200 -0.29 -8.23 23.23
N LEU A 201 0.66 -7.49 22.66
CA LEU A 201 1.33 -6.38 23.38
C LEU A 201 0.45 -5.12 23.41
N PRO A 202 0.70 -4.21 24.38
CA PRO A 202 0.10 -2.88 24.37
C PRO A 202 0.39 -2.14 23.06
N ILE A 203 -0.47 -1.18 22.73
CA ILE A 203 -0.38 -0.42 21.47
C ILE A 203 0.96 0.31 21.31
N GLU A 204 1.54 0.75 22.42
CA GLU A 204 2.82 1.47 22.48
C GLU A 204 4.03 0.59 22.17
N GLU A 205 3.85 -0.73 22.14
CA GLU A 205 4.93 -1.71 21.98
C GLU A 205 4.72 -2.64 20.79
N CYS A 206 3.59 -2.50 20.10
CA CYS A 206 3.29 -3.27 18.89
C CYS A 206 4.15 -2.84 17.69
N LYS A 207 4.20 -3.67 16.65
CA LYS A 207 4.98 -3.40 15.44
C LYS A 207 4.62 -2.09 14.72
N PRO A 208 3.32 -1.72 14.53
CA PRO A 208 2.98 -0.45 13.93
C PRO A 208 3.56 0.74 14.70
N LYS A 209 3.51 0.75 16.03
CA LYS A 209 4.09 1.81 16.85
C LYS A 209 5.61 1.86 16.75
N PHE A 210 6.27 0.72 16.75
CA PHE A 210 7.71 0.64 16.56
C PHE A 210 8.13 1.22 15.20
N LEU A 211 7.44 0.89 14.12
CA LEU A 211 7.69 1.45 12.79
C LEU A 211 7.39 2.95 12.72
N GLU A 212 6.32 3.40 13.35
CA GLU A 212 6.00 4.83 13.49
C GLU A 212 7.18 5.60 14.11
N MET A 213 7.68 5.13 15.27
CA MET A 213 8.78 5.77 15.98
C MET A 213 10.04 5.85 15.11
N THR A 214 10.44 4.73 14.51
CA THR A 214 11.64 4.67 13.68
C THR A 214 11.53 5.51 12.40
N ALA A 215 10.36 5.54 11.78
CA ALA A 215 10.10 6.38 10.61
C ALA A 215 10.13 7.88 10.95
N CYS A 216 9.52 8.28 12.06
CA CYS A 216 9.58 9.67 12.54
C CYS A 216 11.02 10.10 12.86
N ASP A 217 11.84 9.22 13.45
CA ASP A 217 13.24 9.52 13.74
C ASP A 217 14.07 9.64 12.44
N PHE A 218 13.83 8.78 11.45
CA PHE A 218 14.44 8.91 10.13
C PHE A 218 14.10 10.24 9.46
N LEU A 219 12.83 10.65 9.47
CA LEU A 219 12.39 11.92 8.88
C LEU A 219 13.07 13.12 9.57
N ARG A 220 13.18 13.12 10.89
CA ARG A 220 13.88 14.17 11.65
C ARG A 220 15.37 14.22 11.32
N GLY A 221 16.02 13.05 11.24
CA GLY A 221 17.44 12.94 10.90
C GLY A 221 17.79 13.34 9.48
N ASN A 222 16.85 13.21 8.56
CA ASN A 222 17.06 13.47 7.12
C ASN A 222 16.35 14.73 6.59
N ARG A 223 15.92 15.64 7.49
CA ARG A 223 15.21 16.88 7.12
C ARG A 223 15.90 17.71 6.02
N GLY A 224 17.23 17.69 5.99
CA GLY A 224 18.04 18.47 5.05
C GLY A 224 18.45 17.76 3.76
N ASN A 225 18.13 16.48 3.63
CA ASN A 225 18.54 15.63 2.51
C ASN A 225 17.33 15.12 1.73
N PRO A 226 17.42 14.92 0.41
CA PRO A 226 16.41 14.15 -0.29
C PRO A 226 16.42 12.70 0.19
N PHE A 227 15.24 12.09 0.34
CA PHE A 227 15.13 10.73 0.86
C PHE A 227 14.14 9.86 0.08
N VAL A 228 14.35 8.56 0.20
CA VAL A 228 13.45 7.48 -0.22
C VAL A 228 13.20 6.61 1.01
N LEU A 229 11.99 6.68 1.56
CA LEU A 229 11.60 5.91 2.75
C LEU A 229 10.48 4.94 2.39
N TYR A 230 10.75 3.63 2.50
CA TYR A 230 9.76 2.56 2.40
C TYR A 230 9.40 2.06 3.78
N ILE A 231 8.11 2.08 4.12
CA ILE A 231 7.58 1.57 5.38
C ILE A 231 6.54 0.49 5.07
N ASN A 232 6.79 -0.73 5.51
CA ASN A 232 5.86 -1.84 5.36
C ASN A 232 5.32 -2.32 6.71
N PHE A 233 4.05 -2.07 6.97
CA PHE A 233 3.34 -2.64 8.10
C PHE A 233 2.99 -4.10 7.85
N LEU A 234 3.18 -4.98 8.86
CA LEU A 234 2.71 -6.35 8.80
C LEU A 234 1.18 -6.40 8.85
N GLU A 235 0.59 -5.56 9.68
CA GLU A 235 -0.85 -5.44 9.84
C GLU A 235 -1.49 -4.87 8.56
N PRO A 236 -2.71 -5.33 8.25
CA PRO A 236 -3.62 -6.22 8.99
C PRO A 236 -3.43 -7.72 8.76
N HIS A 237 -2.28 -8.22 8.26
CA HIS A 237 -1.99 -9.65 8.11
C HIS A 237 -2.18 -10.41 9.43
N MET A 238 -2.56 -11.67 9.31
CA MET A 238 -2.73 -12.56 10.48
C MET A 238 -1.49 -12.58 11.41
N PRO A 239 -1.70 -12.78 12.74
CA PRO A 239 -2.93 -13.16 13.39
C PRO A 239 -3.92 -12.00 13.46
N PHE A 240 -5.22 -12.30 13.19
CA PHE A 240 -6.28 -11.28 13.23
C PHE A 240 -6.67 -10.98 14.69
N THR A 241 -5.75 -10.37 15.41
CA THR A 241 -5.90 -9.93 16.79
C THR A 241 -4.85 -8.84 17.07
N GLY A 242 -5.18 -7.92 17.96
CA GLY A 242 -4.31 -6.83 18.34
C GLY A 242 -4.88 -5.96 19.46
N PRO A 243 -4.19 -4.90 19.84
CA PRO A 243 -4.60 -4.04 20.96
C PRO A 243 -5.93 -3.30 20.73
N LEU A 244 -6.50 -3.33 19.53
CA LEU A 244 -7.79 -2.71 19.18
C LEU A 244 -8.86 -3.76 18.83
N ASP A 245 -8.76 -4.98 19.34
CA ASP A 245 -9.72 -6.07 19.09
C ASP A 245 -11.16 -5.72 19.45
N ASP A 246 -11.35 -4.89 20.49
CA ASP A 246 -12.65 -4.47 21.01
C ASP A 246 -13.09 -3.09 20.49
N MET A 247 -12.40 -2.54 19.48
CA MET A 247 -12.73 -1.20 18.93
C MET A 247 -14.05 -1.20 18.15
N TYR A 248 -14.43 -2.34 17.59
CA TYR A 248 -15.64 -2.53 16.79
C TYR A 248 -16.51 -3.60 17.40
N ASP A 249 -17.81 -3.31 17.52
CA ASP A 249 -18.79 -4.32 17.94
C ASP A 249 -19.04 -5.30 16.78
N PRO A 250 -18.78 -6.61 16.98
CA PRO A 250 -19.04 -7.61 15.95
C PRO A 250 -20.50 -7.65 15.47
N ASP A 251 -21.47 -7.31 16.32
CA ASP A 251 -22.89 -7.32 15.95
C ASP A 251 -23.26 -6.16 14.99
N GLU A 252 -22.44 -5.10 14.93
CA GLU A 252 -22.59 -3.98 13.99
C GLU A 252 -21.84 -4.18 12.66
N ILE A 253 -21.03 -5.23 12.54
CA ILE A 253 -20.26 -5.52 11.32
C ILE A 253 -21.15 -6.16 10.25
N ASP A 254 -21.09 -5.68 9.02
CA ASP A 254 -21.73 -6.34 7.90
C ASP A 254 -20.88 -7.50 7.41
N LEU A 255 -21.53 -8.61 7.09
CA LEU A 255 -20.90 -9.67 6.31
C LEU A 255 -20.78 -9.25 4.84
N PRO A 256 -19.77 -9.73 4.10
CA PRO A 256 -19.71 -9.54 2.65
C PRO A 256 -20.97 -10.07 1.97
N GLU A 257 -21.47 -9.38 0.95
CA GLU A 257 -22.69 -9.80 0.22
C GLU A 257 -22.55 -11.20 -0.41
N ASN A 258 -21.32 -11.57 -0.79
CA ASN A 258 -20.98 -12.90 -1.31
C ASN A 258 -20.53 -13.88 -0.21
N PHE A 259 -20.80 -13.62 1.07
CA PHE A 259 -20.41 -14.51 2.18
C PHE A 259 -21.00 -15.92 2.04
N GLN A 260 -22.27 -16.00 1.62
CA GLN A 260 -23.00 -17.28 1.45
C GLN A 260 -22.96 -17.81 0.02
N ASP A 261 -22.11 -17.25 -0.85
CA ASP A 261 -21.96 -17.75 -2.22
C ASP A 261 -21.70 -19.29 -2.21
N PRO A 262 -22.49 -20.10 -2.93
CA PRO A 262 -22.37 -21.54 -2.90
C PRO A 262 -21.05 -22.06 -3.45
N LEU A 263 -20.35 -21.31 -4.32
CA LEU A 263 -19.24 -21.77 -5.17
C LEU A 263 -19.64 -23.04 -5.92
N GLU A 264 -20.40 -22.84 -7.00
CA GLU A 264 -20.96 -23.93 -7.81
C GLU A 264 -19.88 -24.83 -8.45
N ASP A 265 -20.29 -25.89 -9.12
CA ASP A 265 -19.38 -26.86 -9.73
C ASP A 265 -18.56 -26.30 -10.91
N ASN A 266 -18.97 -25.16 -11.50
CA ASN A 266 -18.21 -24.43 -12.50
C ASN A 266 -17.10 -23.54 -11.94
N GLU A 267 -16.98 -23.44 -10.60
CA GLU A 267 -15.92 -22.74 -9.92
C GLU A 267 -14.65 -23.60 -9.73
N PRO A 268 -13.45 -23.01 -9.67
CA PRO A 268 -12.20 -23.74 -9.49
C PRO A 268 -12.22 -24.66 -8.28
N LEU A 269 -11.79 -25.90 -8.42
CA LEU A 269 -11.68 -26.87 -7.34
C LEU A 269 -10.80 -26.32 -6.21
N ARG A 270 -9.71 -25.65 -6.55
CA ARG A 270 -8.80 -25.00 -5.61
C ARG A 270 -9.52 -23.99 -4.70
N TYR A 271 -10.50 -23.23 -5.21
CA TYR A 271 -11.25 -22.24 -4.41
C TYR A 271 -12.19 -22.92 -3.44
N ARG A 272 -12.86 -23.98 -3.87
CA ARG A 272 -13.70 -24.84 -2.99
C ARG A 272 -12.86 -25.49 -1.87
N GLN A 273 -11.66 -25.98 -2.18
CA GLN A 273 -10.73 -26.54 -1.19
C GLN A 273 -10.22 -25.48 -0.20
N LYS A 274 -9.91 -24.26 -0.68
CA LYS A 274 -9.54 -23.14 0.17
C LYS A 274 -10.66 -22.79 1.14
N ARG A 275 -11.89 -22.64 0.65
CA ARG A 275 -13.06 -22.38 1.50
C ARG A 275 -13.22 -23.42 2.60
N GLU A 276 -13.10 -24.69 2.28
CA GLU A 276 -13.18 -25.77 3.26
C GLU A 276 -12.05 -25.70 4.31
N SER A 277 -10.84 -25.34 3.88
CA SER A 277 -9.72 -25.07 4.78
C SER A 277 -10.01 -23.88 5.71
N CYS A 278 -10.59 -22.79 5.19
CA CYS A 278 -10.99 -21.61 5.99
C CYS A 278 -12.07 -21.97 7.02
N ARG A 279 -13.07 -22.78 6.65
CA ARG A 279 -14.09 -23.28 7.58
C ARG A 279 -13.48 -24.05 8.75
N LYS A 280 -12.52 -24.92 8.49
CA LYS A 280 -11.81 -25.68 9.54
C LYS A 280 -10.96 -24.78 10.44
N LYS A 281 -10.30 -23.77 9.87
CA LYS A 281 -9.35 -22.90 10.60
C LYS A 281 -10.04 -21.79 11.38
N TYR A 282 -11.07 -21.17 10.81
CA TYR A 282 -11.70 -19.93 11.30
C TYR A 282 -13.16 -20.10 11.75
N GLY A 283 -13.79 -21.27 11.51
CA GLY A 283 -15.19 -21.53 11.82
C GLY A 283 -16.15 -21.06 10.73
N MET A 284 -15.99 -19.88 10.18
CA MET A 284 -16.75 -19.28 9.07
C MET A 284 -18.28 -19.33 9.19
N ASP A 285 -18.83 -19.39 10.41
CA ASP A 285 -20.22 -19.02 10.67
C ASP A 285 -20.35 -17.49 10.77
N GLU A 286 -21.58 -16.95 10.72
CA GLU A 286 -21.82 -15.52 10.73
C GLU A 286 -21.18 -14.82 11.94
N LYS A 287 -21.35 -15.38 13.14
CA LYS A 287 -20.82 -14.79 14.37
C LYS A 287 -19.30 -14.76 14.39
N SER A 288 -18.66 -15.87 14.05
CA SER A 288 -17.20 -15.99 14.00
C SER A 288 -16.61 -15.05 12.94
N THR A 289 -17.28 -14.94 11.78
CA THR A 289 -16.85 -14.09 10.68
C THR A 289 -17.00 -12.60 11.02
N ARG A 290 -18.11 -12.17 11.63
CA ARG A 290 -18.27 -10.78 12.08
C ARG A 290 -17.19 -10.40 13.10
N LYS A 291 -16.89 -11.28 14.05
CA LYS A 291 -15.80 -11.07 15.01
C LYS A 291 -14.44 -10.96 14.34
N LEU A 292 -14.20 -11.79 13.32
CA LEU A 292 -12.95 -11.76 12.54
C LEU A 292 -12.79 -10.42 11.81
N ILE A 293 -13.84 -9.97 11.14
CA ILE A 293 -13.85 -8.67 10.41
C ILE A 293 -13.67 -7.50 11.39
N ALA A 294 -14.35 -7.51 12.55
CA ALA A 294 -14.21 -6.49 13.58
C ALA A 294 -12.73 -6.32 14.02
N ARG A 295 -12.06 -7.44 14.29
CA ARG A 295 -10.64 -7.44 14.65
C ARG A 295 -9.73 -6.99 13.52
N TYR A 296 -10.01 -7.42 12.30
CA TYR A 296 -9.29 -6.97 11.11
C TYR A 296 -9.41 -5.45 10.92
N TYR A 297 -10.61 -4.87 11.16
CA TYR A 297 -10.79 -3.41 11.16
C TYR A 297 -9.98 -2.75 12.28
N GLY A 298 -9.88 -3.38 13.46
CA GLY A 298 -9.00 -2.92 14.54
C GLY A 298 -7.54 -2.82 14.11
N LEU A 299 -7.03 -3.82 13.38
CA LEU A 299 -5.66 -3.82 12.85
C LEU A 299 -5.45 -2.72 11.81
N VAL A 300 -6.40 -2.50 10.90
CA VAL A 300 -6.33 -1.39 9.92
C VAL A 300 -6.35 -0.04 10.62
N SER A 301 -7.21 0.15 11.64
CA SER A 301 -7.25 1.39 12.43
C SER A 301 -5.98 1.61 13.24
N GLN A 302 -5.29 0.56 13.65
CA GLN A 302 -3.98 0.66 14.29
C GLN A 302 -2.92 1.18 13.33
N VAL A 303 -2.90 0.68 12.09
CA VAL A 303 -2.01 1.20 11.03
C VAL A 303 -2.35 2.66 10.72
N ASP A 304 -3.63 3.01 10.60
CA ASP A 304 -4.09 4.38 10.37
C ASP A 304 -3.51 5.38 11.39
N ARG A 305 -3.52 5.01 12.69
CA ARG A 305 -2.93 5.86 13.74
C ARG A 305 -1.44 6.10 13.54
N SER A 306 -0.70 5.06 13.22
CA SER A 306 0.75 5.17 12.98
C SER A 306 1.07 5.96 11.70
N VAL A 307 0.30 5.75 10.64
CA VAL A 307 0.41 6.54 9.40
C VAL A 307 0.12 8.02 9.69
N GLY A 308 -0.93 8.30 10.48
CA GLY A 308 -1.26 9.66 10.91
C GLY A 308 -0.07 10.37 11.55
N ARG A 309 0.60 9.74 12.51
CA ARG A 309 1.74 10.34 13.20
C ARG A 309 2.96 10.55 12.28
N ILE A 310 3.20 9.64 11.33
CA ILE A 310 4.26 9.79 10.33
C ILE A 310 3.97 11.00 9.43
N LEU A 311 2.74 11.14 8.94
CA LEU A 311 2.32 12.26 8.09
C LEU A 311 2.36 13.60 8.85
N GLU A 312 1.94 13.62 10.12
CA GLU A 312 2.07 14.79 11.00
C GLU A 312 3.53 15.20 11.17
N THR A 313 4.44 14.24 11.40
CA THR A 313 5.87 14.50 11.50
C THR A 313 6.44 15.10 10.20
N LEU A 314 5.99 14.58 9.05
CA LEU A 314 6.36 15.13 7.73
C LEU A 314 5.92 16.61 7.60
N GLU A 315 4.71 16.93 8.05
CA GLU A 315 4.14 18.28 8.05
C GLU A 315 4.87 19.21 9.06
N GLU A 316 5.09 18.77 10.30
CA GLU A 316 5.84 19.49 11.34
C GLU A 316 7.27 19.89 10.87
N LEU A 317 7.89 19.06 10.05
CA LEU A 317 9.22 19.29 9.50
C LEU A 317 9.21 20.18 8.24
N GLY A 318 8.04 20.55 7.72
CA GLY A 318 7.89 21.34 6.48
C GLY A 318 8.34 20.59 5.22
N LEU A 319 8.16 19.27 5.20
CA LEU A 319 8.59 18.39 4.11
C LEU A 319 7.44 18.01 3.17
N SER A 320 6.19 18.22 3.56
CA SER A 320 4.98 17.76 2.83
C SER A 320 4.93 18.29 1.39
N ASP A 321 5.26 19.57 1.18
CA ASP A 321 5.20 20.21 -0.15
C ASP A 321 6.23 19.67 -1.16
N ASN A 322 7.18 18.86 -0.70
CA ASN A 322 8.24 18.29 -1.54
C ASN A 322 8.35 16.76 -1.37
N THR A 323 7.32 16.12 -0.86
CA THR A 323 7.32 14.66 -0.63
C THR A 323 6.17 14.00 -1.41
N ILE A 324 6.53 13.08 -2.30
CA ILE A 324 5.58 12.16 -2.92
C ILE A 324 5.21 11.13 -1.86
N VAL A 325 3.91 10.99 -1.57
CA VAL A 325 3.42 9.98 -0.63
C VAL A 325 2.61 8.93 -1.38
N VAL A 326 2.98 7.68 -1.23
CA VAL A 326 2.26 6.52 -1.78
C VAL A 326 1.74 5.69 -0.62
N TYR A 327 0.47 5.29 -0.68
CA TYR A 327 -0.12 4.31 0.22
C TYR A 327 -0.78 3.19 -0.57
N THR A 328 -0.45 1.92 -0.26
CA THR A 328 -1.04 0.75 -0.91
C THR A 328 -0.94 -0.51 -0.03
N SER A 329 -1.26 -1.69 -0.57
CA SER A 329 -1.05 -3.00 0.06
C SER A 329 -0.43 -3.97 -0.93
N ASP A 330 0.26 -5.02 -0.45
CA ASP A 330 0.84 -6.03 -1.34
C ASP A 330 -0.22 -6.97 -1.96
N HIS A 331 -1.33 -7.22 -1.26
CA HIS A 331 -2.54 -7.90 -1.75
C HIS A 331 -3.69 -7.64 -0.77
N GLY A 332 -4.89 -8.07 -1.14
CA GLY A 332 -6.06 -7.99 -0.26
C GLY A 332 -6.25 -9.24 0.60
N ASP A 333 -7.43 -9.34 1.20
CA ASP A 333 -7.93 -10.47 2.01
C ASP A 333 -9.40 -10.74 1.69
N MET A 334 -9.77 -12.00 1.61
CA MET A 334 -11.16 -12.41 1.36
C MET A 334 -12.09 -12.02 2.50
N MET A 335 -11.62 -12.05 3.73
CA MET A 335 -12.29 -11.58 4.96
C MET A 335 -13.80 -11.90 4.99
N GLY A 336 -14.12 -13.17 4.76
CA GLY A 336 -15.49 -13.68 4.70
C GLY A 336 -16.10 -13.79 3.30
N ALA A 337 -15.62 -13.03 2.31
CA ALA A 337 -16.12 -13.12 0.94
C ALA A 337 -15.99 -14.55 0.39
N HIS A 338 -17.02 -15.04 -0.28
CA HIS A 338 -17.15 -16.44 -0.75
C HIS A 338 -16.90 -17.49 0.33
N GLY A 339 -17.13 -17.15 1.62
CA GLY A 339 -16.83 -18.01 2.76
C GLY A 339 -15.33 -18.30 2.95
N MET A 340 -14.46 -17.42 2.48
CA MET A 340 -13.00 -17.54 2.55
C MET A 340 -12.37 -16.44 3.37
N VAL A 341 -11.13 -16.68 3.80
CA VAL A 341 -10.22 -15.74 4.47
C VAL A 341 -8.86 -15.82 3.79
N GLU A 342 -8.01 -14.83 4.03
CA GLU A 342 -6.69 -14.73 3.44
C GLU A 342 -6.76 -14.49 1.91
N LYS A 343 -5.70 -14.77 1.20
CA LYS A 343 -5.41 -14.41 -0.19
C LYS A 343 -5.21 -15.62 -1.10
N GLY A 344 -4.76 -15.39 -2.31
CA GLY A 344 -4.33 -16.43 -3.23
C GLY A 344 -5.44 -16.93 -4.16
N VAL A 345 -6.48 -16.16 -4.37
CA VAL A 345 -7.54 -16.33 -5.36
C VAL A 345 -7.62 -15.07 -6.23
N MET A 346 -8.29 -15.14 -7.38
CA MET A 346 -8.36 -14.02 -8.33
C MET A 346 -9.53 -13.06 -8.06
N TYR A 347 -10.36 -13.31 -7.05
CA TYR A 347 -11.47 -12.42 -6.69
C TYR A 347 -10.98 -11.01 -6.28
N GLU A 348 -11.85 -10.03 -6.47
CA GLU A 348 -11.54 -8.61 -6.19
C GLU A 348 -10.96 -8.39 -4.79
N GLU A 349 -11.49 -9.08 -3.79
CA GLU A 349 -11.09 -8.94 -2.41
C GLU A 349 -9.63 -9.36 -2.16
N SER A 350 -9.09 -10.25 -2.96
CA SER A 350 -7.69 -10.71 -2.88
C SER A 350 -6.76 -9.97 -3.84
N ALA A 351 -7.24 -9.64 -5.04
CA ALA A 351 -6.41 -9.12 -6.13
C ALA A 351 -6.40 -7.59 -6.24
N ARG A 352 -7.45 -6.92 -5.75
CA ARG A 352 -7.58 -5.47 -5.75
C ARG A 352 -7.19 -4.90 -4.39
N VAL A 353 -6.46 -3.79 -4.41
CA VAL A 353 -5.90 -3.14 -3.22
C VAL A 353 -6.19 -1.64 -3.21
N PRO A 354 -6.12 -0.98 -2.04
CA PRO A 354 -6.13 0.47 -2.01
C PRO A 354 -4.85 1.01 -2.66
N TRP A 355 -4.95 2.11 -3.40
CA TRP A 355 -3.80 2.86 -3.85
C TRP A 355 -4.11 4.35 -3.84
N LEU A 356 -3.41 5.06 -2.97
CA LEU A 356 -3.42 6.52 -2.87
C LEU A 356 -2.06 7.04 -3.33
N MET A 357 -2.02 8.16 -4.04
CA MET A 357 -0.77 8.79 -4.44
C MET A 357 -0.89 10.31 -4.39
N HIS A 358 -0.20 10.92 -3.43
CA HIS A 358 -0.05 12.37 -3.33
C HIS A 358 1.23 12.80 -4.04
N ILE A 359 1.09 13.69 -5.02
CA ILE A 359 2.22 14.25 -5.77
C ILE A 359 2.06 15.77 -5.73
N PRO A 360 2.76 16.47 -4.81
CA PRO A 360 2.57 17.90 -4.61
C PRO A 360 2.74 18.74 -5.89
N GLN A 361 3.67 18.34 -6.76
CA GLN A 361 3.97 19.06 -8.00
C GLN A 361 2.86 18.94 -9.06
N LEU A 362 1.90 18.03 -8.88
CA LEU A 362 0.82 17.81 -9.85
C LEU A 362 -0.55 18.32 -9.38
N GLY A 363 -0.67 18.74 -8.10
CA GLY A 363 -1.96 19.14 -7.54
C GLY A 363 -2.98 18.02 -7.63
N THR A 364 -2.73 16.91 -6.90
CA THR A 364 -3.49 15.66 -7.04
C THR A 364 -4.72 15.57 -6.17
N GLU A 365 -5.07 16.63 -5.44
CA GLU A 365 -6.21 16.66 -4.52
C GLU A 365 -7.54 16.37 -5.23
N GLY A 366 -8.31 15.45 -4.69
CA GLY A 366 -9.65 15.08 -5.16
C GLY A 366 -9.70 14.34 -6.50
N HIS A 367 -8.55 13.97 -7.07
CA HIS A 367 -8.53 13.18 -8.31
C HIS A 367 -8.93 11.73 -8.06
N ILE A 368 -9.89 11.23 -8.82
CA ILE A 368 -10.34 9.82 -8.78
C ILE A 368 -10.07 9.17 -10.13
N VAL A 369 -9.30 8.09 -10.12
CA VAL A 369 -9.04 7.25 -11.31
C VAL A 369 -9.93 6.02 -11.23
N GLN A 370 -10.89 5.91 -12.16
CA GLN A 370 -11.83 4.78 -12.25
C GLN A 370 -11.32 3.63 -13.16
N GLN A 371 -10.36 3.93 -14.02
CA GLN A 371 -9.76 2.92 -14.91
C GLN A 371 -8.96 1.90 -14.09
N PRO A 372 -8.94 0.63 -14.52
CA PRO A 372 -8.05 -0.36 -13.96
C PRO A 372 -6.58 0.05 -14.11
N VAL A 373 -5.81 -0.04 -13.02
CA VAL A 373 -4.37 0.20 -12.98
C VAL A 373 -3.67 -0.97 -12.30
N SER A 374 -2.38 -1.15 -12.54
CA SER A 374 -1.62 -2.28 -12.01
C SER A 374 -0.43 -1.83 -11.18
N HIS A 375 -0.09 -2.59 -10.15
CA HIS A 375 1.14 -2.40 -9.38
C HIS A 375 2.43 -2.53 -10.22
N ILE A 376 2.36 -3.16 -11.39
CA ILE A 376 3.49 -3.15 -12.32
C ILE A 376 3.86 -1.74 -12.78
N ASP A 377 2.92 -0.81 -12.70
CA ASP A 377 3.08 0.59 -13.08
C ASP A 377 3.61 1.49 -11.95
N LEU A 378 3.73 0.97 -10.70
CA LEU A 378 4.20 1.75 -9.53
C LEU A 378 5.60 2.31 -9.74
N VAL A 379 6.58 1.46 -10.00
CA VAL A 379 7.98 1.88 -10.14
C VAL A 379 8.16 2.89 -11.28
N PRO A 380 7.65 2.65 -12.51
CA PRO A 380 7.72 3.65 -13.57
C PRO A 380 7.04 4.98 -13.23
N THR A 381 5.91 4.94 -12.53
CA THR A 381 5.16 6.15 -12.14
C THR A 381 5.93 6.97 -11.11
N ILE A 382 6.49 6.33 -10.08
CA ILE A 382 7.28 7.01 -9.05
C ILE A 382 8.56 7.60 -9.65
N LEU A 383 9.29 6.84 -10.46
CA LEU A 383 10.49 7.34 -11.14
C LEU A 383 10.18 8.55 -12.03
N ASP A 384 9.06 8.54 -12.76
CA ASP A 384 8.61 9.66 -13.58
C ASP A 384 8.25 10.89 -12.72
N ALA A 385 7.49 10.68 -11.62
CA ALA A 385 7.15 11.73 -10.66
C ALA A 385 8.39 12.35 -9.99
N MET A 386 9.47 11.58 -9.84
CA MET A 386 10.77 12.05 -9.33
C MET A 386 11.67 12.64 -10.42
N GLY A 387 11.16 12.84 -11.65
CA GLY A 387 11.96 13.39 -12.77
C GLY A 387 12.97 12.40 -13.37
N LYS A 388 12.83 11.11 -13.07
CA LYS A 388 13.74 10.02 -13.50
C LYS A 388 13.07 9.03 -14.45
N ALA A 389 12.11 9.46 -15.28
CA ALA A 389 11.37 8.59 -16.19
C ALA A 389 12.26 7.62 -17.02
N LYS A 390 13.44 8.07 -17.45
CA LYS A 390 14.39 7.24 -18.22
C LYS A 390 14.92 6.03 -17.43
N ALA A 391 14.92 6.10 -16.11
CA ALA A 391 15.38 4.99 -15.24
C ALA A 391 14.45 3.78 -15.30
N SER A 392 13.21 3.95 -15.76
CA SER A 392 12.25 2.85 -15.99
C SER A 392 12.37 2.19 -17.37
N ALA A 393 13.34 2.60 -18.20
CA ALA A 393 13.52 1.99 -19.52
C ALA A 393 13.76 0.48 -19.42
N GLY A 394 12.97 -0.30 -20.18
CA GLY A 394 13.03 -1.77 -20.14
C GLY A 394 12.13 -2.43 -19.10
N LEU A 395 11.52 -1.68 -18.17
CA LEU A 395 10.49 -2.23 -17.29
C LEU A 395 9.17 -2.45 -18.06
N PRO A 396 8.42 -3.52 -17.74
CA PRO A 396 7.15 -3.83 -18.42
C PRO A 396 6.04 -2.83 -18.07
N GLY A 397 6.12 -2.19 -16.90
CA GLY A 397 5.18 -1.18 -16.42
C GLY A 397 5.24 0.12 -17.22
N ARG A 398 4.24 0.97 -17.05
CA ARG A 398 4.15 2.28 -17.69
C ARG A 398 3.86 3.35 -16.64
N SER A 399 4.43 4.54 -16.82
CA SER A 399 4.11 5.68 -15.96
C SER A 399 2.63 6.07 -16.13
N LEU A 400 1.95 6.28 -15.00
CA LEU A 400 0.60 6.83 -14.94
C LEU A 400 0.57 8.37 -14.93
N ILE A 401 1.73 9.04 -14.87
CA ILE A 401 1.80 10.51 -14.88
C ILE A 401 1.08 11.13 -16.08
N PRO A 402 1.19 10.61 -17.32
CA PRO A 402 0.40 11.12 -18.43
C PRO A 402 -1.12 11.04 -18.20
N LEU A 403 -1.62 9.95 -17.59
CA LEU A 403 -3.02 9.81 -17.22
C LEU A 403 -3.43 10.87 -16.20
N LEU A 404 -2.61 11.09 -15.18
CA LEU A 404 -2.87 12.09 -14.12
C LEU A 404 -2.87 13.54 -14.66
N LYS A 405 -2.21 13.80 -15.77
CA LYS A 405 -2.23 15.07 -16.50
C LYS A 405 -3.37 15.18 -17.53
N GLY A 406 -4.38 14.32 -17.45
CA GLY A 406 -5.54 14.34 -18.34
C GLY A 406 -5.33 13.64 -19.70
N GLY A 407 -4.24 12.91 -19.87
CA GLY A 407 -3.97 12.08 -21.04
C GLY A 407 -4.73 10.75 -20.99
N LYS A 408 -4.54 9.94 -22.04
CA LYS A 408 -5.07 8.55 -22.05
C LYS A 408 -4.12 7.61 -21.29
N PRO A 409 -4.65 6.51 -20.68
CA PRO A 409 -3.80 5.49 -20.11
C PRO A 409 -2.93 4.84 -21.19
N ALA A 410 -1.71 4.47 -20.84
CA ALA A 410 -0.78 3.81 -21.76
C ALA A 410 -1.22 2.38 -22.11
N ARG A 411 -2.08 1.80 -21.29
CA ARG A 411 -2.82 0.56 -21.53
C ARG A 411 -4.18 0.69 -20.87
N ASP A 412 -5.15 -0.02 -21.37
CA ASP A 412 -6.53 -0.02 -20.90
C ASP A 412 -6.90 -1.31 -20.13
N HIS A 413 -6.14 -2.40 -20.32
CA HIS A 413 -6.34 -3.68 -19.62
C HIS A 413 -5.26 -3.89 -18.54
N VAL A 414 -5.67 -4.53 -17.44
CA VAL A 414 -4.77 -4.97 -16.37
C VAL A 414 -4.64 -6.49 -16.43
N PHE A 415 -3.42 -6.98 -16.20
CA PHE A 415 -3.13 -8.40 -16.12
C PHE A 415 -2.73 -8.77 -14.69
N ILE A 416 -3.15 -9.96 -14.26
CA ILE A 416 -2.79 -10.56 -12.97
C ILE A 416 -2.37 -12.00 -13.27
N GLU A 417 -1.30 -12.46 -12.64
CA GLU A 417 -0.83 -13.82 -12.83
C GLU A 417 -0.91 -14.62 -11.54
N TRP A 418 -1.07 -15.92 -11.68
CA TRP A 418 -0.80 -16.90 -10.66
C TRP A 418 0.18 -17.90 -11.19
N ASN A 419 1.34 -17.95 -10.58
CA ASN A 419 2.43 -18.83 -10.96
C ASN A 419 2.59 -19.98 -9.97
N THR A 420 3.23 -21.03 -10.41
CA THR A 420 3.59 -22.18 -9.58
C THR A 420 4.98 -22.68 -9.96
N THR A 421 5.64 -23.33 -9.02
CA THR A 421 6.90 -24.04 -9.25
C THR A 421 6.71 -25.53 -9.50
N SER A 422 5.48 -26.02 -9.46
CA SER A 422 5.14 -27.43 -9.66
C SER A 422 4.34 -27.63 -10.94
N PRO A 423 4.76 -28.50 -11.85
CA PRO A 423 3.98 -28.79 -13.06
C PRO A 423 2.64 -29.48 -12.79
N LYS A 424 2.38 -29.89 -11.54
CA LYS A 424 1.10 -30.48 -11.11
C LYS A 424 0.07 -29.45 -10.63
N GLN A 425 0.52 -28.25 -10.31
CA GLN A 425 -0.35 -27.16 -9.88
C GLN A 425 -0.75 -26.30 -11.09
N GLU A 426 -1.86 -25.61 -10.97
CA GLU A 426 -2.39 -24.72 -12.00
C GLU A 426 -1.63 -23.40 -12.08
N THR A 427 -1.56 -22.84 -13.25
CA THR A 427 -1.28 -21.42 -13.49
C THR A 427 -2.55 -20.71 -13.94
N ILE A 428 -2.68 -19.43 -13.53
CA ILE A 428 -3.82 -18.60 -13.95
C ILE A 428 -3.31 -17.33 -14.61
N ARG A 429 -3.97 -16.89 -15.66
CA ARG A 429 -3.78 -15.59 -16.29
C ARG A 429 -5.11 -14.86 -16.29
N THR A 430 -5.13 -13.73 -15.60
CA THR A 430 -6.34 -12.92 -15.47
C THR A 430 -6.15 -11.61 -16.23
N VAL A 431 -7.18 -11.19 -16.93
CA VAL A 431 -7.28 -9.86 -17.52
C VAL A 431 -8.54 -9.16 -17.02
N VAL A 432 -8.37 -7.87 -16.66
CA VAL A 432 -9.47 -6.98 -16.30
C VAL A 432 -9.53 -5.86 -17.31
N SER A 433 -10.67 -5.68 -17.95
CA SER A 433 -10.89 -4.66 -18.96
C SER A 433 -11.55 -3.40 -18.39
N PRO A 434 -11.42 -2.23 -19.04
CA PRO A 434 -11.99 -0.98 -18.55
C PRO A 434 -13.54 -0.98 -18.56
N ASP A 435 -14.17 -1.78 -19.38
CA ASP A 435 -15.62 -1.98 -19.45
C ASP A 435 -16.15 -3.02 -18.44
N GLY A 436 -15.28 -3.49 -17.54
CA GLY A 436 -15.64 -4.29 -16.37
C GLY A 436 -15.69 -5.80 -16.61
N TRP A 437 -15.18 -6.31 -17.72
CA TRP A 437 -15.02 -7.76 -17.88
C TRP A 437 -13.74 -8.24 -17.17
N LYS A 438 -13.85 -9.38 -16.50
CA LYS A 438 -12.73 -10.07 -15.86
C LYS A 438 -12.71 -11.52 -16.27
N LEU A 439 -11.65 -11.90 -16.98
CA LEU A 439 -11.43 -13.27 -17.47
C LEU A 439 -10.24 -13.87 -16.73
N CYS A 440 -10.45 -15.01 -16.06
CA CYS A 440 -9.41 -15.80 -15.37
C CYS A 440 -9.25 -17.13 -16.12
N LEU A 441 -8.18 -17.29 -16.88
CA LEU A 441 -7.86 -18.53 -17.60
C LEU A 441 -6.95 -19.40 -16.76
N ALA A 442 -7.43 -20.58 -16.39
CA ALA A 442 -6.67 -21.61 -15.67
C ALA A 442 -6.27 -22.74 -16.62
N ASP A 443 -5.01 -23.21 -16.53
CA ASP A 443 -4.49 -24.25 -17.40
C ASP A 443 -4.91 -25.68 -16.97
N LYS A 444 -5.30 -25.87 -15.69
CA LYS A 444 -5.58 -27.20 -15.13
C LYS A 444 -6.83 -27.26 -14.22
N ASP A 445 -7.58 -26.19 -14.17
CA ASP A 445 -8.81 -26.10 -13.38
C ASP A 445 -9.87 -25.31 -14.15
N LYS A 446 -10.99 -25.02 -13.54
CA LYS A 446 -12.05 -24.22 -14.13
C LYS A 446 -11.58 -22.78 -14.36
N SER A 447 -11.87 -22.27 -15.55
CA SER A 447 -11.72 -20.84 -15.87
C SER A 447 -12.95 -20.06 -15.41
N GLN A 448 -12.79 -18.74 -15.25
CA GLN A 448 -13.87 -17.88 -14.77
C GLN A 448 -14.01 -16.65 -15.68
N LEU A 449 -15.24 -16.18 -15.86
CA LEU A 449 -15.57 -14.96 -16.56
C LEU A 449 -16.64 -14.20 -15.77
N PHE A 450 -16.36 -12.97 -15.41
CA PHE A 450 -17.28 -12.09 -14.67
C PHE A 450 -17.50 -10.78 -15.41
N ASN A 451 -18.66 -10.16 -15.16
CA ASN A 451 -18.90 -8.78 -15.51
C ASN A 451 -19.04 -7.93 -14.26
N LEU A 452 -17.96 -7.30 -13.81
CA LEU A 452 -17.87 -6.56 -12.55
C LEU A 452 -18.82 -5.35 -12.45
N ASN A 453 -19.41 -4.89 -13.57
CA ASN A 453 -20.42 -3.83 -13.53
C ASN A 453 -21.83 -4.37 -13.21
N ARG A 454 -22.08 -5.65 -13.44
CA ARG A 454 -23.37 -6.32 -13.19
C ARG A 454 -23.31 -7.22 -11.94
N ASP A 455 -22.18 -7.85 -11.75
CA ASP A 455 -21.86 -8.74 -10.64
C ASP A 455 -20.53 -8.33 -10.00
N PRO A 456 -20.52 -7.25 -9.19
CA PRO A 456 -19.31 -6.76 -8.53
C PRO A 456 -18.77 -7.70 -7.46
N PHE A 457 -19.55 -8.69 -7.06
CA PHE A 457 -19.20 -9.68 -6.04
C PHE A 457 -18.79 -11.04 -6.62
N GLU A 458 -18.69 -11.14 -7.95
CA GLU A 458 -18.18 -12.30 -8.69
C GLU A 458 -18.87 -13.63 -8.30
N THR A 459 -20.20 -13.60 -8.14
CA THR A 459 -21.01 -14.75 -7.70
C THR A 459 -21.51 -15.63 -8.84
N THR A 460 -21.40 -15.16 -10.09
CA THR A 460 -21.90 -15.88 -11.28
C THR A 460 -20.80 -16.04 -12.32
N ASN A 461 -20.22 -17.24 -12.42
CA ASN A 461 -19.21 -17.56 -13.43
C ASN A 461 -19.85 -17.80 -14.79
N LEU A 462 -19.70 -16.84 -15.70
CA LEU A 462 -20.26 -16.83 -17.05
C LEU A 462 -19.43 -17.64 -18.08
N PHE A 463 -18.28 -18.19 -17.71
CA PHE A 463 -17.33 -18.80 -18.66
C PHE A 463 -17.94 -20.00 -19.41
N TYR A 464 -18.86 -20.72 -18.77
CA TYR A 464 -19.48 -21.94 -19.32
C TYR A 464 -20.91 -21.74 -19.82
N ASP A 465 -21.45 -20.54 -19.80
CA ASP A 465 -22.85 -20.26 -20.15
C ASP A 465 -23.17 -20.30 -21.67
N GLY A 466 -22.18 -20.58 -22.48
CA GLY A 466 -22.39 -20.84 -23.93
C GLY A 466 -22.98 -19.69 -24.74
N LYS A 467 -22.87 -18.42 -24.28
CA LYS A 467 -23.43 -17.24 -24.97
C LYS A 467 -22.36 -16.28 -25.45
#